data_2b944c1df5d60a7137c52772935ef6de
#
_entry.id   2b944c1df5d60a7137c52772935ef6de
#
_cell.length_a   1.000
_cell.length_b   1.000
_cell.length_c   1.000
_cell.angle_alpha   90.00
_cell.angle_beta   90.00
_cell.angle_gamma   90.00
#
_symmetry.space_group_name_H-M   'P 1'
#
loop_
_entity.id
_entity.type
_entity.pdbx_description
1 polymer ?
#
loop_
_entity_poly.entity_id
_entity_poly.type
_entity_poly.pdbx_seq_one_letter_code
_entity_poly.pdbx_strand_id
1 'polypeptide(L)'
;MENQTSNFIKDTMIKDLESGKHQKIVTRFPPEPNGYLHIGHAKSIIINFGLADEFNGLTNLRFDDTNPLKEDIEFVNSIKEDVKWLGFEWDNLFFASDYFEEMYNRAVLLIEKGLAYVDDLSAEEIREYRGTLTEPGKNSPYRDRSIEENLELFKKMRAGEFDNGQKVLRAKIDMSSPNINLRDPVIYRISHVTHHNTGDKWCIYPMYAFAHPLEDAIEGVTHSICTIEFEDQRPLYNWVVEQCEMENTPQQIEFGRLNVTNTVMSKRKLKQLVEEGFVDGWDDPRMPTISGMRRKGFTPESIRAFVKETGVHKGSGAVDSQMLEHYVREDLKLKVPRTMGIINPLKVVITNYPEGQIELLDAEINPENPDMGMRKIPFSREIYIEKDDFMENPPKKYFRLFPGNEVRLKHAYFIKCEEVIKDANGEVIELRCTYDPETKSGTGFTGRKVKGTIHWVEATHAVPAEFRLYEPLILDTKEEKEEDVKTSFLDHVNPNSLEVLQGFVEPNMRESRPQDKFQFFRHGYFNVDPKDTTVDKLVFNRIVSLKSSFKL
;
A
#
# COMPACT_ATOMS: atom_id res chain seq x y z
N MET A 1 31.18 -6.66 6.23
CA MET A 1 29.99 -7.46 6.53
C MET A 1 29.12 -6.62 7.45
N GLU A 2 28.13 -5.93 6.87
CA GLU A 2 27.13 -5.22 7.65
C GLU A 2 26.40 -6.22 8.55
N ASN A 3 26.18 -5.86 9.80
CA ASN A 3 25.39 -6.62 10.76
C ASN A 3 23.94 -6.74 10.20
N GLN A 4 23.70 -7.69 9.33
CA GLN A 4 22.35 -8.04 8.95
C GLN A 4 21.70 -8.70 10.16
N THR A 5 20.71 -8.02 10.73
CA THR A 5 19.90 -8.55 11.82
C THR A 5 19.27 -9.87 11.36
N SER A 6 19.65 -10.97 11.99
CA SER A 6 19.05 -12.27 11.72
C SER A 6 17.61 -12.30 12.21
N ASN A 7 16.78 -13.14 11.59
CA ASN A 7 15.44 -13.43 12.05
C ASN A 7 15.21 -14.94 12.02
N PHE A 8 14.21 -15.42 12.76
CA PHE A 8 13.96 -16.84 12.92
C PHE A 8 13.66 -17.60 11.61
N ILE A 9 13.11 -16.94 10.57
CA ILE A 9 12.88 -17.54 9.25
C ILE A 9 14.21 -17.75 8.54
N LYS A 10 15.05 -16.73 8.53
CA LYS A 10 16.41 -16.80 7.97
C LYS A 10 17.25 -17.85 8.68
N ASP A 11 17.20 -17.91 9.99
CA ASP A 11 17.92 -18.92 10.79
C ASP A 11 17.46 -20.34 10.44
N THR A 12 16.16 -20.54 10.20
CA THR A 12 15.62 -21.83 9.74
C THR A 12 16.15 -22.19 8.35
N MET A 13 16.16 -21.24 7.40
CA MET A 13 16.69 -21.45 6.07
C MET A 13 18.17 -21.82 6.07
N ILE A 14 18.98 -21.12 6.87
CA ILE A 14 20.42 -21.43 7.06
C ILE A 14 20.59 -22.87 7.54
N LYS A 15 19.89 -23.25 8.61
CA LYS A 15 19.95 -24.59 9.17
C LYS A 15 19.55 -25.68 8.18
N ASP A 16 18.49 -25.43 7.40
CA ASP A 16 18.00 -26.39 6.40
C ASP A 16 18.99 -26.57 5.22
N LEU A 17 19.67 -25.49 4.81
CA LEU A 17 20.74 -25.56 3.81
C LEU A 17 22.01 -26.27 4.36
N GLU A 18 22.45 -25.92 5.57
CA GLU A 18 23.64 -26.51 6.20
C GLU A 18 23.45 -28.00 6.49
N SER A 19 22.25 -28.43 6.86
CA SER A 19 21.92 -29.85 7.07
C SER A 19 21.75 -30.66 5.78
N GLY A 20 21.74 -29.99 4.62
CA GLY A 20 21.48 -30.63 3.33
C GLY A 20 20.02 -31.04 3.12
N LYS A 21 19.09 -30.61 3.98
CA LYS A 21 17.66 -30.84 3.79
C LYS A 21 17.15 -30.25 2.50
N HIS A 22 17.64 -29.08 2.13
CA HIS A 22 17.39 -28.41 0.87
C HIS A 22 18.72 -27.97 0.25
N GLN A 23 18.80 -28.05 -1.09
CA GLN A 23 19.93 -27.53 -1.85
C GLN A 23 19.72 -26.08 -2.30
N LYS A 24 18.48 -25.65 -2.35
CA LYS A 24 18.07 -24.32 -2.79
C LYS A 24 16.81 -23.89 -2.04
N ILE A 25 16.72 -22.62 -1.73
CA ILE A 25 15.52 -22.03 -1.15
C ILE A 25 14.52 -21.70 -2.26
N VAL A 26 13.28 -22.13 -2.09
CA VAL A 26 12.16 -21.78 -2.96
C VAL A 26 11.03 -21.26 -2.10
N THR A 27 10.67 -20.01 -2.30
CA THR A 27 9.54 -19.33 -1.65
C THR A 27 8.44 -19.03 -2.67
N ARG A 28 7.31 -18.51 -2.22
CA ARG A 28 6.24 -18.04 -3.09
C ARG A 28 5.46 -16.91 -2.46
N PHE A 29 4.91 -16.06 -3.29
CA PHE A 29 3.85 -15.12 -2.93
C PHE A 29 2.55 -15.59 -3.62
N PRO A 30 1.53 -16.05 -2.85
CA PRO A 30 0.34 -16.69 -3.37
C PRO A 30 -0.93 -15.82 -3.22
N PRO A 31 -1.05 -14.67 -3.88
CA PRO A 31 -2.20 -13.81 -3.70
C PRO A 31 -3.46 -14.40 -4.34
N GLU A 32 -4.59 -14.27 -3.66
CA GLU A 32 -5.92 -14.48 -4.24
C GLU A 32 -6.26 -13.27 -5.12
N PRO A 33 -6.61 -13.44 -6.42
CA PRO A 33 -6.88 -12.33 -7.34
C PRO A 33 -8.29 -11.76 -7.16
N ASN A 34 -8.59 -11.27 -5.96
CA ASN A 34 -9.92 -10.79 -5.52
C ASN A 34 -9.91 -9.35 -4.98
N GLY A 35 -8.87 -8.59 -5.26
CA GLY A 35 -8.71 -7.19 -4.85
C GLY A 35 -7.29 -6.69 -5.03
N TYR A 36 -7.12 -5.39 -4.86
CA TYR A 36 -5.83 -4.74 -4.89
C TYR A 36 -5.00 -5.06 -3.64
N LEU A 37 -3.68 -5.14 -3.81
CA LEU A 37 -2.77 -5.33 -2.69
C LEU A 37 -2.65 -4.06 -1.85
N HIS A 38 -2.45 -4.23 -0.55
CA HIS A 38 -2.21 -3.14 0.39
C HIS A 38 -0.86 -3.29 1.10
N ILE A 39 -0.48 -2.32 1.93
CA ILE A 39 0.82 -2.28 2.62
C ILE A 39 1.14 -3.57 3.41
N GLY A 40 0.14 -4.27 3.94
CA GLY A 40 0.35 -5.56 4.60
C GLY A 40 0.87 -6.65 3.66
N HIS A 41 0.40 -6.67 2.41
CA HIS A 41 0.91 -7.58 1.38
C HIS A 41 2.33 -7.22 0.96
N ALA A 42 2.70 -5.92 0.97
CA ALA A 42 4.06 -5.50 0.68
C ALA A 42 5.07 -6.15 1.64
N LYS A 43 4.74 -6.29 2.93
CA LYS A 43 5.58 -7.02 3.89
C LYS A 43 5.79 -8.48 3.48
N SER A 44 4.72 -9.18 3.07
CA SER A 44 4.80 -10.57 2.62
C SER A 44 5.65 -10.71 1.35
N ILE A 45 5.48 -9.81 0.39
CA ILE A 45 6.28 -9.77 -0.84
C ILE A 45 7.75 -9.57 -0.50
N ILE A 46 8.08 -8.54 0.29
CA ILE A 46 9.46 -8.19 0.64
C ILE A 46 10.14 -9.34 1.39
N ILE A 47 9.43 -10.02 2.29
CA ILE A 47 9.98 -11.17 3.03
C ILE A 47 10.25 -12.36 2.08
N ASN A 48 9.25 -12.76 1.27
CA ASN A 48 9.38 -13.92 0.40
C ASN A 48 10.45 -13.73 -0.67
N PHE A 49 10.38 -12.63 -1.41
CA PHE A 49 11.34 -12.31 -2.46
C PHE A 49 12.72 -11.97 -1.88
N GLY A 50 12.77 -11.13 -0.85
CA GLY A 50 14.03 -10.70 -0.27
C GLY A 50 14.84 -11.84 0.36
N LEU A 51 14.19 -12.78 1.07
CA LEU A 51 14.88 -13.94 1.61
C LEU A 51 15.37 -14.90 0.52
N ALA A 52 14.56 -15.15 -0.51
CA ALA A 52 15.00 -15.99 -1.61
C ALA A 52 16.20 -15.38 -2.34
N ASP A 53 16.17 -14.09 -2.65
CA ASP A 53 17.29 -13.36 -3.26
C ASP A 53 18.57 -13.45 -2.43
N GLU A 54 18.46 -13.30 -1.11
CA GLU A 54 19.61 -13.37 -0.19
C GLU A 54 20.31 -14.74 -0.23
N PHE A 55 19.56 -15.80 -0.47
CA PHE A 55 20.09 -17.17 -0.57
C PHE A 55 20.31 -17.63 -2.03
N ASN A 56 20.24 -16.76 -3.01
CA ASN A 56 20.25 -17.11 -4.45
C ASN A 56 19.21 -18.19 -4.77
N GLY A 57 18.05 -18.10 -4.13
CA GLY A 57 16.92 -18.99 -4.29
C GLY A 57 15.99 -18.61 -5.44
N LEU A 58 14.77 -19.12 -5.38
CA LEU A 58 13.70 -18.82 -6.34
C LEU A 58 12.47 -18.31 -5.58
N THR A 59 11.73 -17.42 -6.21
CA THR A 59 10.40 -17.02 -5.72
C THR A 59 9.37 -17.16 -6.82
N ASN A 60 8.31 -17.92 -6.53
CA ASN A 60 7.18 -18.09 -7.43
C ASN A 60 6.08 -17.06 -7.10
N LEU A 61 5.47 -16.49 -8.14
CA LEU A 61 4.20 -15.79 -8.02
C LEU A 61 3.11 -16.79 -8.43
N ARG A 62 2.24 -17.15 -7.46
CA ARG A 62 1.11 -18.04 -7.73
C ARG A 62 -0.20 -17.32 -7.42
N PHE A 63 -1.07 -17.25 -8.39
CA PHE A 63 -2.43 -16.80 -8.16
C PHE A 63 -3.26 -17.96 -7.59
N ASP A 64 -3.73 -17.78 -6.35
CA ASP A 64 -4.68 -18.70 -5.73
C ASP A 64 -6.09 -18.39 -6.26
N ASP A 65 -6.40 -18.97 -7.42
CA ASP A 65 -7.65 -18.81 -8.13
C ASP A 65 -8.60 -20.01 -7.93
N THR A 66 -8.71 -20.46 -6.69
CA THR A 66 -9.59 -21.56 -6.28
C THR A 66 -11.04 -21.14 -6.05
N ASN A 67 -11.34 -19.84 -6.01
CA ASN A 67 -12.67 -19.31 -5.75
C ASN A 67 -13.22 -18.52 -6.95
N PRO A 68 -14.00 -19.17 -7.85
CA PRO A 68 -14.45 -18.55 -9.10
C PRO A 68 -15.42 -17.37 -8.93
N LEU A 69 -15.97 -17.16 -7.72
CA LEU A 69 -16.95 -16.10 -7.46
C LEU A 69 -16.35 -14.71 -7.29
N LYS A 70 -15.05 -14.59 -7.09
CA LYS A 70 -14.40 -13.33 -6.64
C LYS A 70 -13.21 -12.90 -7.48
N GLU A 71 -12.83 -13.66 -8.46
CA GLU A 71 -11.58 -13.51 -9.19
C GLU A 71 -11.78 -12.72 -10.48
N ASP A 72 -10.85 -11.79 -10.78
CA ASP A 72 -10.87 -10.96 -11.97
C ASP A 72 -9.45 -10.75 -12.50
N ILE A 73 -9.35 -10.66 -13.83
CA ILE A 73 -8.09 -10.40 -14.54
C ILE A 73 -7.52 -9.02 -14.20
N GLU A 74 -8.35 -8.04 -13.87
CA GLU A 74 -7.91 -6.73 -13.40
C GLU A 74 -7.01 -6.87 -12.17
N PHE A 75 -7.41 -7.69 -11.20
CA PHE A 75 -6.63 -7.91 -9.99
C PHE A 75 -5.34 -8.67 -10.26
N VAL A 76 -5.36 -9.64 -11.18
CA VAL A 76 -4.14 -10.35 -11.63
C VAL A 76 -3.12 -9.35 -12.17
N ASN A 77 -3.53 -8.45 -13.06
CA ASN A 77 -2.67 -7.46 -13.66
C ASN A 77 -2.13 -6.45 -12.65
N SER A 78 -2.99 -5.96 -11.75
CA SER A 78 -2.60 -5.04 -10.67
C SER A 78 -1.57 -5.67 -9.74
N ILE A 79 -1.74 -6.93 -9.36
CA ILE A 79 -0.80 -7.64 -8.49
C ILE A 79 0.56 -7.80 -9.16
N LYS A 80 0.60 -8.17 -10.45
CA LYS A 80 1.85 -8.25 -11.22
C LYS A 80 2.59 -6.91 -11.27
N GLU A 81 1.85 -5.83 -11.50
CA GLU A 81 2.40 -4.47 -11.52
C GLU A 81 2.96 -4.08 -10.16
N ASP A 82 2.25 -4.37 -9.08
CA ASP A 82 2.66 -4.04 -7.72
C ASP A 82 3.94 -4.76 -7.30
N VAL A 83 4.08 -6.05 -7.61
CA VAL A 83 5.30 -6.83 -7.33
C VAL A 83 6.50 -6.22 -8.06
N LYS A 84 6.35 -5.91 -9.35
CA LYS A 84 7.40 -5.27 -10.16
C LYS A 84 7.75 -3.88 -9.64
N TRP A 85 6.74 -3.09 -9.29
CA TRP A 85 6.98 -1.76 -8.76
C TRP A 85 7.74 -1.78 -7.43
N LEU A 86 7.50 -2.79 -6.56
CA LEU A 86 8.27 -2.99 -5.34
C LEU A 86 9.73 -3.39 -5.60
N GLY A 87 10.10 -3.65 -6.86
CA GLY A 87 11.46 -3.96 -7.29
C GLY A 87 11.77 -5.44 -7.36
N PHE A 88 10.77 -6.30 -7.47
CA PHE A 88 10.92 -7.75 -7.54
C PHE A 88 10.43 -8.32 -8.87
N GLU A 89 11.06 -9.41 -9.28
CA GLU A 89 10.62 -10.25 -10.38
C GLU A 89 10.49 -11.69 -9.88
N TRP A 90 9.47 -12.37 -10.35
CA TRP A 90 9.25 -13.77 -10.03
C TRP A 90 9.99 -14.68 -11.00
N ASP A 91 10.47 -15.82 -10.50
CA ASP A 91 11.10 -16.83 -11.34
C ASP A 91 10.07 -17.62 -12.14
N ASN A 92 8.95 -17.97 -11.53
CA ASN A 92 7.84 -18.66 -12.17
C ASN A 92 6.50 -18.00 -11.83
N LEU A 93 5.57 -18.09 -12.80
CA LEU A 93 4.21 -17.65 -12.66
C LEU A 93 3.26 -18.84 -12.77
N PHE A 94 2.44 -19.07 -11.74
CA PHE A 94 1.51 -20.19 -11.67
C PHE A 94 0.11 -19.72 -11.31
N PHE A 95 -0.88 -20.57 -11.64
CA PHE A 95 -2.25 -20.47 -11.20
C PHE A 95 -2.65 -21.77 -10.49
N ALA A 96 -3.36 -21.67 -9.37
CA ALA A 96 -3.89 -22.85 -8.67
C ALA A 96 -4.77 -23.71 -9.59
N SER A 97 -5.53 -23.07 -10.48
CA SER A 97 -6.39 -23.74 -11.46
C SER A 97 -5.64 -24.62 -12.46
N ASP A 98 -4.33 -24.39 -12.68
CA ASP A 98 -3.50 -25.27 -13.52
C ASP A 98 -3.34 -26.67 -12.90
N TYR A 99 -3.54 -26.81 -11.59
CA TYR A 99 -3.38 -28.04 -10.82
C TYR A 99 -4.70 -28.72 -10.45
N PHE A 100 -5.86 -28.26 -10.92
CA PHE A 100 -7.16 -28.79 -10.52
C PHE A 100 -7.32 -30.29 -10.79
N GLU A 101 -6.76 -30.79 -11.88
CA GLU A 101 -6.77 -32.23 -12.17
C GLU A 101 -5.93 -33.02 -11.17
N GLU A 102 -4.73 -32.54 -10.83
CA GLU A 102 -3.88 -33.19 -9.83
C GLU A 102 -4.51 -33.15 -8.45
N MET A 103 -5.11 -31.99 -8.05
CA MET A 103 -5.82 -31.87 -6.78
C MET A 103 -7.00 -32.82 -6.70
N TYR A 104 -7.75 -33.00 -7.80
CA TYR A 104 -8.83 -33.97 -7.88
C TYR A 104 -8.31 -35.41 -7.67
N ASN A 105 -7.21 -35.78 -8.32
CA ASN A 105 -6.60 -37.09 -8.18
C ASN A 105 -6.10 -37.34 -6.74
N ARG A 106 -5.56 -36.32 -6.07
CA ARG A 106 -5.17 -36.42 -4.65
C ARG A 106 -6.39 -36.55 -3.72
N ALA A 107 -7.48 -35.91 -4.03
CA ALA A 107 -8.74 -36.11 -3.30
C ALA A 107 -9.30 -37.53 -3.49
N VAL A 108 -9.22 -38.09 -4.70
CA VAL A 108 -9.56 -39.49 -4.97
C VAL A 108 -8.68 -40.43 -4.14
N LEU A 109 -7.37 -40.21 -4.11
CA LEU A 109 -6.44 -40.97 -3.27
C LEU A 109 -6.85 -40.96 -1.79
N LEU A 110 -7.23 -39.80 -1.23
CA LEU A 110 -7.72 -39.72 0.14
C LEU A 110 -8.97 -40.57 0.36
N ILE A 111 -9.91 -40.58 -0.58
CA ILE A 111 -11.11 -41.44 -0.52
C ILE A 111 -10.68 -42.90 -0.53
N GLU A 112 -9.81 -43.32 -1.43
CA GLU A 112 -9.33 -44.70 -1.54
C GLU A 112 -8.60 -45.17 -0.26
N LYS A 113 -7.95 -44.27 0.43
CA LYS A 113 -7.32 -44.53 1.74
C LYS A 113 -8.31 -44.50 2.91
N GLY A 114 -9.59 -44.19 2.66
CA GLY A 114 -10.60 -44.05 3.72
C GLY A 114 -10.44 -42.79 4.57
N LEU A 115 -9.73 -41.78 4.02
CA LEU A 115 -9.37 -40.51 4.70
C LEU A 115 -10.18 -39.31 4.19
N ALA A 116 -11.18 -39.54 3.36
CA ALA A 116 -12.15 -38.53 2.94
C ALA A 116 -13.50 -39.17 2.66
N TYR A 117 -14.55 -38.41 2.84
CA TYR A 117 -15.92 -38.84 2.59
C TYR A 117 -16.80 -37.71 2.05
N VAL A 118 -17.79 -38.08 1.25
CA VAL A 118 -18.82 -37.14 0.77
C VAL A 118 -19.84 -36.95 1.87
N ASP A 119 -20.15 -35.71 2.18
CA ASP A 119 -21.09 -35.32 3.22
C ASP A 119 -22.29 -34.58 2.60
N ASP A 120 -23.50 -34.96 3.01
CA ASP A 120 -24.72 -34.32 2.55
C ASP A 120 -25.24 -33.24 3.51
N LEU A 121 -24.54 -33.01 4.63
CA LEU A 121 -24.87 -31.94 5.56
C LEU A 121 -24.70 -30.57 4.89
N SER A 122 -25.64 -29.67 5.18
CA SER A 122 -25.50 -28.26 4.78
C SER A 122 -24.34 -27.55 5.51
N ALA A 123 -23.94 -26.39 5.02
CA ALA A 123 -22.91 -25.59 5.68
C ALA A 123 -23.26 -25.22 7.13
N GLU A 124 -24.55 -24.99 7.42
CA GLU A 124 -25.04 -24.70 8.77
C GLU A 124 -24.96 -25.93 9.67
N GLU A 125 -25.39 -27.08 9.19
CA GLU A 125 -25.32 -28.35 9.92
C GLU A 125 -23.85 -28.74 10.20
N ILE A 126 -22.96 -28.60 9.22
CA ILE A 126 -21.50 -28.83 9.41
C ILE A 126 -20.95 -27.92 10.50
N ARG A 127 -21.36 -26.66 10.53
CA ARG A 127 -20.93 -25.71 11.57
C ARG A 127 -21.42 -26.14 12.96
N GLU A 128 -22.66 -26.59 13.06
CA GLU A 128 -23.23 -27.09 14.30
C GLU A 128 -22.52 -28.38 14.77
N TYR A 129 -22.34 -29.36 13.88
CA TYR A 129 -21.65 -30.62 14.18
C TYR A 129 -20.17 -30.41 14.57
N ARG A 130 -19.52 -29.39 14.03
CA ARG A 130 -18.13 -29.06 14.35
C ARG A 130 -17.92 -28.68 15.81
N GLY A 131 -18.93 -28.19 16.50
CA GLY A 131 -18.84 -27.72 17.88
C GLY A 131 -18.10 -26.39 18.02
N THR A 132 -17.57 -26.11 19.19
CA THR A 132 -16.90 -24.87 19.57
C THR A 132 -15.46 -25.11 20.03
N LEU A 133 -14.75 -24.05 20.40
CA LEU A 133 -13.41 -24.18 20.98
C LEU A 133 -13.40 -24.96 22.32
N THR A 134 -14.52 -24.94 23.04
CA THR A 134 -14.66 -25.58 24.37
C THR A 134 -15.49 -26.86 24.33
N GLU A 135 -16.21 -27.12 23.23
CA GLU A 135 -17.03 -28.30 23.06
C GLU A 135 -16.55 -29.11 21.86
N PRO A 136 -16.36 -30.42 21.97
CA PRO A 136 -15.96 -31.26 20.86
C PRO A 136 -17.04 -31.33 19.78
N GLY A 137 -16.64 -31.67 18.56
CA GLY A 137 -17.55 -31.90 17.47
C GLY A 137 -18.26 -33.26 17.56
N LYS A 138 -19.21 -33.45 16.68
CA LYS A 138 -19.97 -34.71 16.50
C LYS A 138 -19.68 -35.24 15.09
N ASN A 139 -19.60 -36.57 14.97
CA ASN A 139 -19.46 -37.23 13.68
C ASN A 139 -20.70 -36.98 12.83
N SER A 140 -20.51 -36.72 11.54
CA SER A 140 -21.58 -36.67 10.55
C SER A 140 -22.18 -38.05 10.39
N PRO A 141 -23.52 -38.15 10.15
CA PRO A 141 -24.18 -39.43 9.78
C PRO A 141 -23.58 -40.09 8.54
N TYR A 142 -22.92 -39.31 7.69
CA TYR A 142 -22.33 -39.77 6.42
C TYR A 142 -20.84 -40.13 6.51
N ARG A 143 -20.24 -39.98 7.70
CA ARG A 143 -18.82 -40.16 7.91
C ARG A 143 -18.32 -41.57 7.62
N ASP A 144 -19.17 -42.56 7.79
CA ASP A 144 -18.80 -43.95 7.65
C ASP A 144 -19.35 -44.60 6.35
N ARG A 145 -19.66 -43.80 5.33
CA ARG A 145 -19.91 -44.29 3.98
C ARG A 145 -18.74 -45.14 3.47
N SER A 146 -19.07 -46.17 2.68
CA SER A 146 -18.02 -47.02 2.08
C SER A 146 -17.13 -46.21 1.10
N ILE A 147 -15.92 -46.73 0.86
CA ILE A 147 -14.99 -46.12 -0.10
C ILE A 147 -15.63 -46.08 -1.50
N GLU A 148 -16.29 -47.17 -1.92
CA GLU A 148 -16.94 -47.26 -3.21
C GLU A 148 -18.04 -46.25 -3.39
N GLU A 149 -18.89 -46.06 -2.38
CA GLU A 149 -19.96 -45.05 -2.40
C GLU A 149 -19.41 -43.65 -2.48
N ASN A 150 -18.39 -43.35 -1.70
CA ASN A 150 -17.71 -42.04 -1.72
C ASN A 150 -17.05 -41.71 -3.07
N LEU A 151 -16.41 -42.71 -3.70
CA LEU A 151 -15.83 -42.55 -5.04
C LEU A 151 -16.89 -42.27 -6.10
N GLU A 152 -18.02 -43.00 -6.04
CA GLU A 152 -19.14 -42.80 -6.97
C GLU A 152 -19.75 -41.40 -6.80
N LEU A 153 -20.01 -40.98 -5.56
CA LEU A 153 -20.59 -39.69 -5.25
C LEU A 153 -19.64 -38.53 -5.65
N PHE A 154 -18.35 -38.67 -5.40
CA PHE A 154 -17.38 -37.64 -5.78
C PHE A 154 -17.24 -37.49 -7.30
N LYS A 155 -17.30 -38.59 -8.04
CA LYS A 155 -17.40 -38.59 -9.51
C LYS A 155 -18.64 -37.85 -10.00
N LYS A 156 -19.80 -38.10 -9.37
CA LYS A 156 -21.07 -37.42 -9.70
C LYS A 156 -21.05 -35.94 -9.36
N MET A 157 -20.37 -35.55 -8.26
CA MET A 157 -20.12 -34.14 -7.94
C MET A 157 -19.38 -33.46 -9.08
N ARG A 158 -18.29 -34.06 -9.58
CA ARG A 158 -17.52 -33.54 -10.71
C ARG A 158 -18.31 -33.49 -12.01
N ALA A 159 -19.19 -34.47 -12.23
CA ALA A 159 -20.05 -34.52 -13.39
C ALA A 159 -21.20 -33.50 -13.39
N GLY A 160 -21.37 -32.77 -12.30
CA GLY A 160 -22.40 -31.74 -12.18
C GLY A 160 -23.79 -32.25 -11.86
N GLU A 161 -23.90 -33.46 -11.29
CA GLU A 161 -25.19 -34.08 -10.97
C GLU A 161 -25.86 -33.52 -9.70
N PHE A 162 -25.17 -32.68 -8.96
CA PHE A 162 -25.67 -32.09 -7.71
C PHE A 162 -25.61 -30.55 -7.75
N ASP A 163 -26.56 -29.91 -7.09
CA ASP A 163 -26.63 -28.46 -6.96
C ASP A 163 -25.65 -27.94 -5.90
N ASN A 164 -25.39 -26.62 -5.94
CA ASN A 164 -24.59 -25.94 -4.95
C ASN A 164 -25.11 -26.22 -3.53
N GLY A 165 -24.20 -26.61 -2.65
CA GLY A 165 -24.49 -26.85 -1.24
C GLY A 165 -25.13 -28.23 -0.93
N GLN A 166 -25.46 -29.05 -1.95
CA GLN A 166 -26.03 -30.39 -1.71
C GLN A 166 -25.03 -31.39 -1.14
N LYS A 167 -23.77 -31.29 -1.58
CA LYS A 167 -22.72 -32.20 -1.16
C LYS A 167 -21.38 -31.45 -1.06
N VAL A 168 -20.56 -31.92 -0.14
CA VAL A 168 -19.15 -31.48 -0.01
C VAL A 168 -18.29 -32.74 0.17
N LEU A 169 -16.99 -32.61 -0.10
CA LEU A 169 -16.01 -33.62 0.30
C LEU A 169 -15.31 -33.13 1.58
N ARG A 170 -15.25 -33.99 2.59
CA ARG A 170 -14.59 -33.70 3.87
C ARG A 170 -13.42 -34.64 4.10
N ALA A 171 -12.33 -34.12 4.64
CA ALA A 171 -11.27 -34.96 5.19
C ALA A 171 -11.77 -35.69 6.44
N LYS A 172 -11.42 -36.96 6.59
CA LYS A 172 -11.77 -37.80 7.76
C LYS A 172 -10.60 -37.80 8.73
N ILE A 173 -10.63 -36.94 9.73
CA ILE A 173 -9.53 -36.77 10.67
C ILE A 173 -10.00 -37.07 12.11
N ASP A 174 -10.43 -36.06 12.86
CA ASP A 174 -10.85 -36.22 14.25
C ASP A 174 -11.83 -35.11 14.68
N MET A 175 -13.10 -35.46 14.81
CA MET A 175 -14.15 -34.53 15.24
C MET A 175 -14.02 -34.08 16.69
N SER A 176 -13.20 -34.76 17.50
CA SER A 176 -12.92 -34.41 18.89
C SER A 176 -11.64 -33.56 19.10
N SER A 177 -10.90 -33.29 18.02
CA SER A 177 -9.66 -32.54 18.08
C SER A 177 -9.84 -31.18 18.77
N PRO A 178 -8.92 -30.77 19.66
CA PRO A 178 -8.93 -29.43 20.21
C PRO A 178 -8.68 -28.35 19.13
N ASN A 179 -8.03 -28.73 18.03
CA ASN A 179 -7.86 -27.87 16.86
C ASN A 179 -9.05 -28.03 15.93
N ILE A 180 -9.88 -26.98 15.85
CA ILE A 180 -11.08 -26.96 15.01
C ILE A 180 -10.77 -27.25 13.52
N ASN A 181 -9.59 -26.86 13.03
CA ASN A 181 -9.19 -27.11 11.65
C ASN A 181 -9.01 -28.59 11.31
N LEU A 182 -8.86 -29.47 12.32
CA LEU A 182 -8.74 -30.92 12.16
C LEU A 182 -10.07 -31.67 12.35
N ARG A 183 -11.17 -30.97 12.62
CA ARG A 183 -12.51 -31.56 12.78
C ARG A 183 -13.17 -31.76 11.44
N ASP A 184 -12.72 -32.76 10.72
CA ASP A 184 -13.20 -33.15 9.38
C ASP A 184 -13.47 -31.93 8.47
N PRO A 185 -12.43 -31.17 8.10
CA PRO A 185 -12.60 -29.95 7.30
C PRO A 185 -13.15 -30.25 5.91
N VAL A 186 -13.95 -29.34 5.38
CA VAL A 186 -14.39 -29.40 3.98
C VAL A 186 -13.19 -29.14 3.08
N ILE A 187 -12.95 -30.03 2.12
CA ILE A 187 -11.82 -29.92 1.16
C ILE A 187 -12.28 -29.67 -0.28
N TYR A 188 -13.52 -30.01 -0.64
CA TYR A 188 -14.15 -29.66 -1.92
C TYR A 188 -15.59 -29.19 -1.73
N ARG A 189 -15.99 -28.23 -2.55
CA ARG A 189 -17.37 -27.71 -2.63
C ARG A 189 -17.86 -27.71 -4.07
N ILE A 190 -19.17 -27.67 -4.26
CA ILE A 190 -19.83 -27.51 -5.55
C ILE A 190 -20.09 -26.01 -5.79
N SER A 191 -19.72 -25.54 -6.97
CA SER A 191 -20.03 -24.18 -7.42
C SER A 191 -20.20 -24.17 -8.94
N HIS A 192 -21.44 -23.99 -9.40
CA HIS A 192 -21.79 -23.90 -10.83
C HIS A 192 -21.60 -22.46 -11.32
N VAL A 193 -20.33 -22.05 -11.45
CA VAL A 193 -19.92 -20.72 -11.90
C VAL A 193 -18.79 -20.85 -12.90
N THR A 194 -18.80 -20.06 -13.96
CA THR A 194 -17.70 -19.98 -14.92
C THR A 194 -16.43 -19.44 -14.25
N HIS A 195 -15.34 -20.19 -14.35
CA HIS A 195 -14.03 -19.82 -13.80
C HIS A 195 -13.24 -19.00 -14.82
N HIS A 196 -12.56 -17.94 -14.38
CA HIS A 196 -11.84 -17.02 -15.25
C HIS A 196 -10.76 -17.67 -16.13
N ASN A 197 -10.15 -18.78 -15.68
CA ASN A 197 -9.06 -19.47 -16.38
C ASN A 197 -9.52 -20.81 -16.99
N THR A 198 -10.35 -21.57 -16.30
CA THR A 198 -10.78 -22.93 -16.74
C THR A 198 -12.17 -22.97 -17.39
N GLY A 199 -12.87 -21.85 -17.43
CA GLY A 199 -14.24 -21.79 -17.98
C GLY A 199 -15.21 -22.68 -17.21
N ASP A 200 -16.01 -23.46 -17.93
CA ASP A 200 -17.04 -24.35 -17.36
C ASP A 200 -16.56 -25.81 -17.21
N LYS A 201 -15.25 -26.04 -17.29
CA LYS A 201 -14.67 -27.39 -17.16
C LYS A 201 -14.92 -28.02 -15.78
N TRP A 202 -14.98 -27.20 -14.74
CA TRP A 202 -15.14 -27.60 -13.36
C TRP A 202 -16.40 -27.01 -12.74
N CYS A 203 -17.07 -27.80 -11.90
CA CYS A 203 -18.17 -27.37 -11.04
C CYS A 203 -17.92 -27.74 -9.57
N ILE A 204 -16.78 -28.36 -9.28
CA ILE A 204 -16.27 -28.57 -7.92
C ILE A 204 -14.91 -27.89 -7.79
N TYR A 205 -14.68 -27.28 -6.65
CA TYR A 205 -13.47 -26.49 -6.40
C TYR A 205 -12.87 -26.87 -5.05
N PRO A 206 -11.53 -27.01 -4.99
CA PRO A 206 -10.86 -27.29 -3.72
C PRO A 206 -10.97 -26.09 -2.79
N MET A 207 -11.05 -26.38 -1.50
CA MET A 207 -10.95 -25.35 -0.48
C MET A 207 -9.49 -24.97 -0.27
N TYR A 208 -9.25 -23.72 0.12
CA TYR A 208 -7.90 -23.17 0.33
C TYR A 208 -7.01 -24.08 1.20
N ALA A 209 -7.53 -24.58 2.33
CA ALA A 209 -6.74 -25.41 3.24
C ALA A 209 -6.29 -26.76 2.64
N PHE A 210 -6.93 -27.22 1.57
CA PHE A 210 -6.54 -28.41 0.81
C PHE A 210 -5.66 -28.06 -0.39
N ALA A 211 -6.01 -27.02 -1.13
CA ALA A 211 -5.29 -26.60 -2.33
C ALA A 211 -3.87 -26.08 -2.03
N HIS A 212 -3.76 -25.18 -1.06
CA HIS A 212 -2.53 -24.49 -0.73
C HIS A 212 -1.32 -25.40 -0.43
N PRO A 213 -1.42 -26.43 0.44
CA PRO A 213 -0.31 -27.35 0.65
C PRO A 213 0.05 -28.19 -0.60
N LEU A 214 -0.93 -28.54 -1.43
CA LEU A 214 -0.67 -29.25 -2.67
C LEU A 214 0.04 -28.39 -3.71
N GLU A 215 -0.40 -27.14 -3.86
CA GLU A 215 0.26 -26.17 -4.75
C GLU A 215 1.72 -25.97 -4.36
N ASP A 216 1.99 -25.72 -3.08
CA ASP A 216 3.35 -25.57 -2.57
C ASP A 216 4.20 -26.81 -2.87
N ALA A 217 3.66 -28.00 -2.65
CA ALA A 217 4.36 -29.25 -2.90
C ALA A 217 4.62 -29.48 -4.39
N ILE A 218 3.64 -29.24 -5.26
CA ILE A 218 3.77 -29.39 -6.73
C ILE A 218 4.83 -28.44 -7.29
N GLU A 219 4.88 -27.20 -6.78
CA GLU A 219 5.79 -26.16 -7.26
C GLU A 219 7.20 -26.26 -6.66
N GLY A 220 7.47 -27.23 -5.80
CA GLY A 220 8.77 -27.42 -5.18
C GLY A 220 9.13 -26.37 -4.14
N VAL A 221 8.14 -25.70 -3.55
CA VAL A 221 8.36 -24.74 -2.47
C VAL A 221 9.02 -25.44 -1.28
N THR A 222 10.06 -24.85 -0.73
CA THR A 222 10.78 -25.37 0.46
C THR A 222 10.26 -24.77 1.74
N HIS A 223 10.08 -23.46 1.75
CA HIS A 223 9.62 -22.68 2.90
C HIS A 223 8.36 -21.91 2.50
N SER A 224 7.24 -22.35 3.02
CA SER A 224 5.91 -21.78 2.83
C SER A 224 5.68 -20.69 3.89
N ILE A 225 6.07 -19.46 3.56
CA ILE A 225 6.04 -18.33 4.50
C ILE A 225 4.68 -17.64 4.41
N CYS A 226 3.98 -17.52 5.54
CA CYS A 226 2.65 -16.90 5.62
C CYS A 226 2.48 -16.09 6.91
N THR A 227 1.33 -15.43 7.05
CA THR A 227 1.03 -14.67 8.26
C THR A 227 0.57 -15.57 9.40
N ILE A 228 0.70 -15.07 10.65
CA ILE A 228 0.40 -15.81 11.89
C ILE A 228 -1.04 -16.34 11.96
N GLU A 229 -1.95 -15.79 11.17
CA GLU A 229 -3.34 -16.23 11.07
C GLU A 229 -3.48 -17.69 10.64
N PHE A 230 -2.47 -18.24 9.97
CA PHE A 230 -2.45 -19.62 9.48
C PHE A 230 -1.75 -20.61 10.43
N GLU A 231 -1.29 -20.17 11.59
CA GLU A 231 -0.56 -21.04 12.53
C GLU A 231 -1.38 -22.26 12.96
N ASP A 232 -2.66 -22.04 13.28
CA ASP A 232 -3.56 -23.12 13.69
C ASP A 232 -3.92 -24.08 12.54
N GLN A 233 -3.70 -23.68 11.30
CA GLN A 233 -3.92 -24.51 10.10
C GLN A 233 -2.68 -25.35 9.74
N ARG A 234 -1.51 -25.09 10.31
CA ARG A 234 -0.27 -25.83 10.01
C ARG A 234 -0.40 -27.34 10.20
N PRO A 235 -1.06 -27.87 11.25
CA PRO A 235 -1.28 -29.31 11.38
C PRO A 235 -2.08 -29.89 10.22
N LEU A 236 -3.09 -29.20 9.73
CA LEU A 236 -3.86 -29.62 8.55
C LEU A 236 -3.00 -29.56 7.27
N TYR A 237 -2.21 -28.52 7.11
CA TYR A 237 -1.25 -28.38 5.99
C TYR A 237 -0.32 -29.59 5.93
N ASN A 238 0.30 -29.95 7.04
CA ASN A 238 1.19 -31.10 7.14
C ASN A 238 0.46 -32.42 6.86
N TRP A 239 -0.76 -32.56 7.39
CA TRP A 239 -1.60 -33.74 7.16
C TRP A 239 -1.93 -33.93 5.67
N VAL A 240 -2.28 -32.85 4.96
CA VAL A 240 -2.56 -32.90 3.51
C VAL A 240 -1.33 -33.34 2.72
N VAL A 241 -0.18 -32.72 2.97
CA VAL A 241 1.08 -33.06 2.27
C VAL A 241 1.43 -34.54 2.47
N GLU A 242 1.33 -35.02 3.72
CA GLU A 242 1.66 -36.40 4.09
C GLU A 242 0.65 -37.40 3.49
N GLN A 243 -0.64 -37.17 3.72
CA GLN A 243 -1.67 -38.15 3.33
C GLN A 243 -1.92 -38.17 1.82
N CYS A 244 -1.68 -37.08 1.13
CA CYS A 244 -1.68 -37.01 -0.32
C CYS A 244 -0.39 -37.54 -0.97
N GLU A 245 0.58 -38.02 -0.17
CA GLU A 245 1.82 -38.65 -0.63
C GLU A 245 2.62 -37.74 -1.58
N MET A 246 2.77 -36.48 -1.19
CA MET A 246 3.55 -35.52 -1.98
C MET A 246 5.04 -35.78 -1.82
N GLU A 247 5.79 -35.82 -2.93
CA GLU A 247 7.23 -36.05 -2.91
C GLU A 247 7.99 -34.89 -2.24
N ASN A 248 7.59 -33.65 -2.55
CA ASN A 248 8.12 -32.47 -1.90
C ASN A 248 7.29 -32.14 -0.66
N THR A 249 7.98 -31.90 0.45
CA THR A 249 7.38 -31.61 1.76
C THR A 249 7.73 -30.18 2.20
N PRO A 250 6.95 -29.18 1.76
CA PRO A 250 7.18 -27.79 2.16
C PRO A 250 6.99 -27.61 3.67
N GLN A 251 7.71 -26.67 4.23
CA GLN A 251 7.58 -26.30 5.65
C GLN A 251 6.84 -24.96 5.78
N GLN A 252 5.65 -24.97 6.38
CA GLN A 252 4.93 -23.73 6.68
C GLN A 252 5.58 -23.02 7.86
N ILE A 253 5.85 -21.71 7.70
CA ILE A 253 6.43 -20.84 8.72
C ILE A 253 5.61 -19.54 8.76
N GLU A 254 5.20 -19.11 9.95
CA GLU A 254 4.36 -17.95 10.12
C GLU A 254 5.11 -16.77 10.75
N PHE A 255 4.78 -15.56 10.29
CA PHE A 255 5.27 -14.30 10.84
C PHE A 255 4.12 -13.36 11.19
N GLY A 256 4.39 -12.41 12.08
CA GLY A 256 3.42 -11.43 12.56
C GLY A 256 2.93 -10.50 11.47
N ARG A 257 1.62 -10.31 11.43
CA ARG A 257 0.96 -9.42 10.48
C ARG A 257 1.39 -7.97 10.69
N LEU A 258 1.54 -7.22 9.60
CA LEU A 258 1.72 -5.78 9.64
C LEU A 258 0.36 -5.09 9.80
N ASN A 259 0.17 -4.40 10.91
CA ASN A 259 -0.92 -3.46 11.13
C ASN A 259 -0.33 -2.05 11.21
N VAL A 260 -1.00 -1.08 10.58
CA VAL A 260 -0.60 0.33 10.58
C VAL A 260 -1.73 1.16 11.16
N THR A 261 -1.40 2.07 12.08
CA THR A 261 -2.39 2.96 12.70
C THR A 261 -3.05 3.87 11.66
N ASN A 262 -4.26 4.33 11.90
CA ASN A 262 -5.06 5.18 10.99
C ASN A 262 -5.22 4.61 9.57
N THR A 263 -5.20 3.28 9.44
CA THR A 263 -5.15 2.61 8.13
C THR A 263 -6.11 1.43 8.08
N VAL A 264 -6.98 1.39 7.08
CA VAL A 264 -7.88 0.25 6.84
C VAL A 264 -7.11 -0.87 6.13
N MET A 265 -6.97 -2.02 6.80
CA MET A 265 -6.23 -3.18 6.28
C MET A 265 -7.16 -4.32 5.81
N SER A 266 -8.48 -4.15 5.92
CA SER A 266 -9.46 -5.17 5.51
C SER A 266 -9.87 -4.99 4.04
N LYS A 267 -9.63 -6.00 3.20
CA LYS A 267 -10.06 -5.99 1.78
C LYS A 267 -11.55 -5.68 1.62
N ARG A 268 -12.41 -6.27 2.48
CA ARG A 268 -13.85 -6.02 2.45
C ARG A 268 -14.18 -4.55 2.69
N LYS A 269 -13.55 -3.93 3.68
CA LYS A 269 -13.76 -2.51 4.00
C LYS A 269 -13.21 -1.61 2.90
N LEU A 270 -12.04 -1.94 2.33
CA LEU A 270 -11.47 -1.19 1.20
C LEU A 270 -12.39 -1.26 -0.03
N LYS A 271 -12.92 -2.44 -0.34
CA LYS A 271 -13.89 -2.62 -1.43
C LYS A 271 -15.15 -1.78 -1.19
N GLN A 272 -15.67 -1.75 0.03
CA GLN A 272 -16.83 -0.94 0.39
C GLN A 272 -16.58 0.56 0.20
N LEU A 273 -15.41 1.07 0.58
CA LEU A 273 -15.04 2.48 0.35
C LEU A 273 -15.08 2.86 -1.14
N VAL A 274 -14.63 1.95 -2.01
CA VAL A 274 -14.66 2.15 -3.47
C VAL A 274 -16.09 2.07 -4.01
N GLU A 275 -16.84 1.03 -3.65
CA GLU A 275 -18.21 0.78 -4.16
C GLU A 275 -19.21 1.85 -3.71
N GLU A 276 -19.06 2.40 -2.51
CA GLU A 276 -19.93 3.44 -1.97
C GLU A 276 -19.45 4.87 -2.31
N GLY A 277 -18.35 5.01 -3.08
CA GLY A 277 -17.89 6.29 -3.61
C GLY A 277 -17.22 7.21 -2.59
N PHE A 278 -16.72 6.70 -1.47
CA PHE A 278 -15.91 7.49 -0.52
C PHE A 278 -14.54 7.85 -1.06
N VAL A 279 -14.05 7.08 -2.01
CA VAL A 279 -12.79 7.28 -2.74
C VAL A 279 -13.02 7.11 -4.24
N ASP A 280 -12.11 7.67 -5.07
CA ASP A 280 -12.24 7.66 -6.54
C ASP A 280 -11.89 6.32 -7.20
N GLY A 281 -11.47 5.33 -6.42
CA GLY A 281 -11.08 4.02 -6.91
C GLY A 281 -10.01 3.37 -6.03
N TRP A 282 -9.51 2.24 -6.47
CA TRP A 282 -8.48 1.48 -5.75
C TRP A 282 -7.12 2.19 -5.72
N ASP A 283 -6.86 3.07 -6.67
CA ASP A 283 -5.65 3.89 -6.79
C ASP A 283 -5.77 5.27 -6.14
N ASP A 284 -6.84 5.54 -5.40
CA ASP A 284 -7.00 6.81 -4.69
C ASP A 284 -5.83 7.01 -3.71
N PRO A 285 -5.17 8.18 -3.72
CA PRO A 285 -4.02 8.46 -2.83
C PRO A 285 -4.32 8.35 -1.33
N ARG A 286 -5.58 8.31 -0.92
CA ARG A 286 -6.00 8.08 0.47
C ARG A 286 -6.08 6.61 0.85
N MET A 287 -6.04 5.72 -0.14
CA MET A 287 -6.09 4.27 0.06
C MET A 287 -4.73 3.71 0.46
N PRO A 288 -4.67 2.72 1.36
CA PRO A 288 -3.43 2.03 1.74
C PRO A 288 -3.04 0.94 0.74
N THR A 289 -3.67 0.90 -0.43
CA THR A 289 -3.30 0.02 -1.51
C THR A 289 -1.94 0.40 -2.07
N ILE A 290 -1.19 -0.55 -2.59
CA ILE A 290 0.11 -0.28 -3.22
C ILE A 290 -0.08 0.67 -4.40
N SER A 291 -1.14 0.49 -5.20
CA SER A 291 -1.48 1.41 -6.29
C SER A 291 -1.81 2.82 -5.82
N GLY A 292 -2.52 2.97 -4.71
CA GLY A 292 -2.83 4.27 -4.10
C GLY A 292 -1.59 4.97 -3.55
N MET A 293 -0.73 4.24 -2.86
CA MET A 293 0.54 4.77 -2.35
C MET A 293 1.47 5.18 -3.50
N ARG A 294 1.57 4.37 -4.56
CA ARG A 294 2.32 4.69 -5.78
C ARG A 294 1.80 5.96 -6.45
N ARG A 295 0.50 6.12 -6.63
CA ARG A 295 -0.12 7.31 -7.18
C ARG A 295 0.11 8.54 -6.30
N LYS A 296 0.04 8.38 -4.98
CA LYS A 296 0.37 9.45 -4.02
C LYS A 296 1.82 9.91 -4.14
N GLY A 297 2.72 9.00 -4.51
CA GLY A 297 4.13 9.27 -4.75
C GLY A 297 5.10 8.59 -3.79
N PHE A 298 4.66 7.61 -3.01
CA PHE A 298 5.56 6.78 -2.22
C PHE A 298 6.52 6.04 -3.14
N THR A 299 7.73 5.80 -2.67
CA THR A 299 8.76 5.08 -3.40
C THR A 299 8.86 3.63 -2.94
N PRO A 300 9.20 2.68 -3.81
CA PRO A 300 9.43 1.30 -3.39
C PRO A 300 10.56 1.19 -2.38
N GLU A 301 11.61 2.02 -2.49
CA GLU A 301 12.72 2.07 -1.54
C GLU A 301 12.26 2.44 -0.14
N SER A 302 11.38 3.42 -0.01
CA SER A 302 10.84 3.85 1.29
C SER A 302 10.00 2.76 1.95
N ILE A 303 9.20 2.04 1.16
CA ILE A 303 8.37 0.93 1.66
C ILE A 303 9.26 -0.24 2.10
N ARG A 304 10.30 -0.59 1.32
CA ARG A 304 11.24 -1.63 1.71
C ARG A 304 11.99 -1.28 2.98
N ALA A 305 12.45 -0.03 3.12
CA ALA A 305 13.12 0.43 4.34
C ALA A 305 12.20 0.37 5.56
N PHE A 306 10.97 0.84 5.41
CA PHE A 306 9.95 0.75 6.47
C PHE A 306 9.68 -0.70 6.90
N VAL A 307 9.45 -1.60 5.94
CA VAL A 307 9.20 -3.02 6.24
C VAL A 307 10.39 -3.67 6.92
N LYS A 308 11.62 -3.37 6.48
CA LYS A 308 12.84 -3.87 7.11
C LYS A 308 12.93 -3.45 8.57
N GLU A 309 12.60 -2.19 8.87
CA GLU A 309 12.62 -1.68 10.25
C GLU A 309 11.55 -2.31 11.14
N THR A 310 10.38 -2.63 10.60
CA THR A 310 9.35 -3.35 11.37
C THR A 310 9.78 -4.74 11.81
N GLY A 311 10.82 -5.29 11.19
CA GLY A 311 11.38 -6.60 11.49
C GLY A 311 10.46 -7.77 11.16
N VAL A 312 11.00 -8.99 11.37
CA VAL A 312 10.29 -10.25 11.18
C VAL A 312 10.20 -10.96 12.52
N HIS A 313 9.02 -10.98 13.10
CA HIS A 313 8.73 -11.61 14.40
C HIS A 313 7.32 -12.22 14.37
N LYS A 314 6.99 -13.07 15.33
CA LYS A 314 5.68 -13.73 15.40
C LYS A 314 4.57 -12.85 16.00
N GLY A 315 4.95 -11.87 16.83
CA GLY A 315 3.97 -10.96 17.45
C GLY A 315 3.28 -10.06 16.42
N SER A 316 2.01 -9.80 16.62
CA SER A 316 1.24 -8.82 15.85
C SER A 316 1.10 -7.55 16.67
N GLY A 317 1.72 -6.46 16.22
CA GLY A 317 1.60 -5.13 16.80
C GLY A 317 1.18 -4.10 15.74
N ALA A 318 0.59 -3.00 16.18
CA ALA A 318 0.34 -1.86 15.30
C ALA A 318 1.59 -0.98 15.23
N VAL A 319 1.98 -0.61 14.02
CA VAL A 319 3.07 0.31 13.73
C VAL A 319 2.48 1.68 13.44
N ASP A 320 3.09 2.73 13.96
CA ASP A 320 2.65 4.10 13.71
C ASP A 320 2.81 4.45 12.21
N SER A 321 1.73 4.92 11.59
CA SER A 321 1.73 5.39 10.20
C SER A 321 2.77 6.48 9.93
N GLN A 322 3.10 7.27 10.93
CA GLN A 322 4.13 8.30 10.83
C GLN A 322 5.54 7.75 10.66
N MET A 323 5.78 6.51 11.09
CA MET A 323 7.03 5.81 10.81
C MET A 323 7.18 5.56 9.31
N LEU A 324 6.13 5.13 8.61
CA LEU A 324 6.14 4.98 7.16
C LEU A 324 6.43 6.33 6.47
N GLU A 325 5.75 7.39 6.89
CA GLU A 325 6.00 8.74 6.36
C GLU A 325 7.45 9.23 6.62
N HIS A 326 8.04 8.86 7.76
CA HIS A 326 9.43 9.16 8.05
C HIS A 326 10.36 8.56 6.99
N TYR A 327 10.21 7.27 6.67
CA TYR A 327 11.04 6.61 5.64
C TYR A 327 10.82 7.20 4.25
N VAL A 328 9.62 7.67 3.94
CA VAL A 328 9.36 8.40 2.69
C VAL A 328 10.13 9.72 2.65
N ARG A 329 10.13 10.49 3.75
CA ARG A 329 10.90 11.75 3.83
C ARG A 329 12.40 11.52 3.68
N GLU A 330 12.94 10.53 4.37
CA GLU A 330 14.37 10.20 4.30
C GLU A 330 14.80 9.75 2.90
N ASP A 331 13.96 8.96 2.22
CA ASP A 331 14.25 8.53 0.85
C ASP A 331 14.22 9.69 -0.14
N LEU A 332 13.25 10.61 -0.01
CA LEU A 332 13.09 11.73 -0.95
C LEU A 332 14.07 12.88 -0.71
N LYS A 333 14.55 13.05 0.51
CA LYS A 333 15.33 14.21 0.97
C LYS A 333 16.50 14.58 0.06
N LEU A 334 17.26 13.59 -0.39
CA LEU A 334 18.44 13.78 -1.24
C LEU A 334 18.18 13.55 -2.73
N LYS A 335 16.99 13.05 -3.09
CA LYS A 335 16.67 12.61 -4.45
C LYS A 335 15.88 13.61 -5.26
N VAL A 336 15.10 14.48 -4.60
CA VAL A 336 14.13 15.31 -5.32
C VAL A 336 14.54 16.78 -5.36
N PRO A 337 14.22 17.48 -6.47
CA PRO A 337 14.38 18.93 -6.55
C PRO A 337 13.54 19.66 -5.51
N ARG A 338 14.10 20.73 -4.96
CA ARG A 338 13.36 21.70 -4.14
C ARG A 338 13.00 22.91 -4.99
N THR A 339 11.73 23.26 -4.97
CA THR A 339 11.17 24.32 -5.82
C THR A 339 10.18 25.16 -5.03
N MET A 340 9.78 26.29 -5.57
CA MET A 340 8.77 27.16 -4.98
C MET A 340 7.42 26.90 -5.65
N GLY A 341 6.42 26.64 -4.82
CA GLY A 341 5.02 26.55 -5.20
C GLY A 341 4.20 27.42 -4.27
N ILE A 342 3.28 28.18 -4.82
CA ILE A 342 2.43 29.12 -4.10
C ILE A 342 1.02 28.61 -4.09
N ILE A 343 0.52 28.33 -2.92
CA ILE A 343 -0.88 27.93 -2.68
C ILE A 343 -1.64 29.13 -2.16
N ASN A 344 -2.86 29.38 -2.62
CA ASN A 344 -3.64 30.57 -2.32
C ASN A 344 -2.85 31.87 -2.58
N PRO A 345 -2.57 32.20 -3.84
CA PRO A 345 -1.66 33.27 -4.20
C PRO A 345 -2.20 34.66 -3.85
N LEU A 346 -1.29 35.53 -3.42
CA LEU A 346 -1.49 36.96 -3.27
C LEU A 346 -0.50 37.69 -4.18
N LYS A 347 -1.01 38.58 -5.03
CA LYS A 347 -0.18 39.36 -5.96
C LYS A 347 0.63 40.42 -5.22
N VAL A 348 1.88 40.56 -5.59
CA VAL A 348 2.79 41.62 -5.15
C VAL A 348 3.36 42.37 -6.35
N VAL A 349 3.24 43.68 -6.35
CA VAL A 349 3.86 44.55 -7.35
C VAL A 349 5.01 45.27 -6.70
N ILE A 350 6.22 45.09 -7.25
CA ILE A 350 7.46 45.76 -6.78
C ILE A 350 7.60 47.07 -7.55
N THR A 351 7.13 48.15 -6.95
CA THR A 351 6.92 49.44 -7.63
C THR A 351 8.20 50.12 -8.15
N ASN A 352 9.32 49.88 -7.49
CA ASN A 352 10.63 50.44 -7.90
C ASN A 352 11.48 49.45 -8.73
N TYR A 353 10.94 48.27 -9.12
CA TYR A 353 11.60 47.40 -10.08
C TYR A 353 11.29 47.87 -11.51
N PRO A 354 12.26 47.92 -12.43
CA PRO A 354 12.03 48.42 -13.79
C PRO A 354 10.97 47.65 -14.55
N GLU A 355 10.08 48.38 -15.23
CA GLU A 355 9.05 47.78 -16.07
C GLU A 355 9.66 46.96 -17.22
N GLY A 356 9.07 45.78 -17.48
CA GLY A 356 9.50 44.89 -18.56
C GLY A 356 10.84 44.20 -18.32
N GLN A 357 11.54 44.50 -17.25
CA GLN A 357 12.78 43.81 -16.91
C GLN A 357 12.50 42.47 -16.26
N ILE A 358 13.16 41.41 -16.75
CA ILE A 358 13.17 40.07 -16.15
C ILE A 358 14.62 39.70 -15.97
N GLU A 359 15.01 39.33 -14.75
CA GLU A 359 16.34 38.78 -14.48
C GLU A 359 16.22 37.31 -14.07
N LEU A 360 17.25 36.52 -14.38
CA LEU A 360 17.33 35.11 -13.99
C LEU A 360 18.22 34.98 -12.76
N LEU A 361 17.65 34.58 -11.65
CA LEU A 361 18.37 34.35 -10.40
C LEU A 361 18.80 32.89 -10.28
N ASP A 362 19.93 32.67 -9.64
CA ASP A 362 20.44 31.34 -9.34
C ASP A 362 19.80 30.78 -8.08
N ALA A 363 19.35 29.54 -8.16
CA ALA A 363 18.84 28.79 -7.03
C ALA A 363 19.34 27.34 -7.07
N GLU A 364 19.73 26.82 -5.93
CA GLU A 364 20.10 25.42 -5.79
C GLU A 364 18.92 24.51 -6.11
N ILE A 365 19.16 23.43 -6.88
CA ILE A 365 18.14 22.42 -7.13
C ILE A 365 17.82 21.67 -5.85
N ASN A 366 18.85 21.24 -5.12
CA ASN A 366 18.68 20.66 -3.78
C ASN A 366 19.88 21.03 -2.89
N PRO A 367 19.70 21.88 -1.87
CA PRO A 367 20.80 22.31 -0.99
C PRO A 367 21.50 21.20 -0.23
N GLU A 368 20.81 20.05 -0.01
CA GLU A 368 21.39 18.90 0.69
C GLU A 368 22.07 17.91 -0.27
N ASN A 369 21.91 18.12 -1.60
CA ASN A 369 22.58 17.35 -2.64
C ASN A 369 23.14 18.31 -3.70
N PRO A 370 24.31 18.89 -3.46
CA PRO A 370 24.92 19.87 -4.39
C PRO A 370 25.20 19.33 -5.79
N ASP A 371 25.34 18.01 -5.94
CA ASP A 371 25.56 17.35 -7.23
C ASP A 371 24.39 17.52 -8.21
N MET A 372 23.21 17.87 -7.72
CA MET A 372 22.05 18.21 -8.57
C MET A 372 22.22 19.56 -9.28
N GLY A 373 23.15 20.43 -8.82
CA GLY A 373 23.45 21.69 -9.45
C GLY A 373 22.49 22.82 -9.14
N MET A 374 22.39 23.75 -10.10
CA MET A 374 21.64 25.01 -9.97
C MET A 374 20.53 25.09 -11.01
N ARG A 375 19.48 25.85 -10.71
CA ARG A 375 18.44 26.25 -11.66
C ARG A 375 18.34 27.77 -11.74
N LYS A 376 17.78 28.27 -12.82
CA LYS A 376 17.45 29.68 -13.02
C LYS A 376 15.98 29.92 -12.72
N ILE A 377 15.70 30.94 -11.90
CA ILE A 377 14.33 31.39 -11.61
C ILE A 377 14.15 32.83 -12.07
N PRO A 378 13.09 33.14 -12.83
CA PRO A 378 12.83 34.52 -13.24
C PRO A 378 12.36 35.36 -12.06
N PHE A 379 12.79 36.63 -12.07
CA PHE A 379 12.32 37.66 -11.15
C PHE A 379 11.93 38.90 -11.95
N SER A 380 10.78 39.45 -11.67
CA SER A 380 10.26 40.66 -12.32
C SER A 380 9.50 41.55 -11.33
N ARG A 381 8.88 42.59 -11.88
CA ARG A 381 8.07 43.54 -11.10
C ARG A 381 6.86 42.90 -10.41
N GLU A 382 6.28 41.87 -10.99
CA GLU A 382 5.09 41.19 -10.48
C GLU A 382 5.42 39.77 -10.04
N ILE A 383 5.06 39.45 -8.80
CA ILE A 383 5.25 38.13 -8.20
C ILE A 383 4.00 37.68 -7.45
N TYR A 384 3.89 36.39 -7.18
CA TYR A 384 2.94 35.82 -6.23
C TYR A 384 3.66 35.36 -4.96
N ILE A 385 3.04 35.60 -3.81
CA ILE A 385 3.41 35.06 -2.50
C ILE A 385 2.21 34.27 -1.94
N GLU A 386 2.41 33.52 -0.86
CA GLU A 386 1.30 32.92 -0.13
C GLU A 386 0.44 34.01 0.54
N LYS A 387 -0.88 33.92 0.48
CA LYS A 387 -1.78 34.83 1.19
C LYS A 387 -1.51 34.81 2.69
N ASP A 388 -1.16 33.65 3.25
CA ASP A 388 -0.81 33.49 4.67
C ASP A 388 0.53 34.11 5.07
N ASP A 389 1.35 34.54 4.12
CA ASP A 389 2.61 35.24 4.37
C ASP A 389 2.42 36.75 4.58
N PHE A 390 1.18 37.22 4.52
CA PHE A 390 0.84 38.60 4.78
C PHE A 390 -0.26 38.71 5.86
N MET A 391 -0.07 39.64 6.79
CA MET A 391 -1.09 40.08 7.73
C MET A 391 -1.05 41.61 7.84
N GLU A 392 -2.22 42.24 7.82
CA GLU A 392 -2.33 43.69 7.99
C GLU A 392 -2.07 44.12 9.44
N ASN A 393 -2.56 43.34 10.39
CA ASN A 393 -2.43 43.57 11.83
C ASN A 393 -1.85 42.32 12.52
N PRO A 394 -0.53 42.06 12.39
CA PRO A 394 0.04 40.85 12.89
C PRO A 394 0.18 40.78 14.41
N PRO A 395 0.12 39.58 15.02
CA PRO A 395 0.46 39.41 16.43
C PRO A 395 1.94 39.61 16.70
N LYS A 396 2.31 39.74 17.98
CA LYS A 396 3.72 39.77 18.40
C LYS A 396 4.42 38.49 17.93
N LYS A 397 5.66 38.61 17.46
CA LYS A 397 6.49 37.51 16.91
C LYS A 397 6.02 36.96 15.55
N TYR A 398 5.29 37.75 14.77
CA TYR A 398 5.02 37.45 13.37
C TYR A 398 6.23 37.90 12.52
N PHE A 399 6.89 36.97 11.86
CA PHE A 399 8.13 37.21 11.10
C PHE A 399 7.93 37.12 9.58
N ARG A 400 6.73 37.42 9.11
CA ARG A 400 6.37 37.48 7.69
C ARG A 400 6.04 38.92 7.30
N LEU A 401 5.44 39.10 6.12
CA LEU A 401 5.19 40.43 5.58
C LEU A 401 3.98 41.11 6.24
N PHE A 402 4.11 42.38 6.55
CA PHE A 402 3.02 43.27 7.00
C PHE A 402 3.38 44.71 6.61
N PRO A 403 2.43 45.67 6.65
CA PRO A 403 2.68 47.05 6.25
C PRO A 403 3.89 47.66 6.99
N GLY A 404 4.84 48.19 6.21
CA GLY A 404 6.06 48.79 6.71
C GLY A 404 7.17 47.81 7.11
N ASN A 405 6.96 46.50 7.03
CA ASN A 405 7.97 45.49 7.35
C ASN A 405 8.73 44.99 6.13
N GLU A 406 9.96 44.59 6.37
CA GLU A 406 10.83 43.95 5.37
C GLU A 406 10.92 42.43 5.60
N VAL A 407 10.92 41.69 4.49
CA VAL A 407 11.23 40.25 4.48
C VAL A 407 12.19 39.95 3.32
N ARG A 408 12.92 38.84 3.39
CA ARG A 408 13.66 38.30 2.25
C ARG A 408 12.77 37.44 1.38
N LEU A 409 12.76 37.75 0.11
CA LEU A 409 12.30 36.78 -0.90
C LEU A 409 13.43 35.75 -1.11
N LYS A 410 13.09 34.48 -0.97
CA LYS A 410 14.06 33.38 -1.07
C LYS A 410 14.83 33.44 -2.41
N HIS A 411 16.14 33.36 -2.35
CA HIS A 411 17.04 33.49 -3.51
C HIS A 411 17.04 34.88 -4.23
N ALA A 412 16.32 35.86 -3.73
CA ALA A 412 16.14 37.16 -4.37
C ALA A 412 16.57 38.31 -3.45
N TYR A 413 15.71 39.24 -3.20
CA TYR A 413 15.97 40.53 -2.53
C TYR A 413 15.15 40.68 -1.25
N PHE A 414 15.47 41.73 -0.47
CA PHE A 414 14.55 42.23 0.54
C PHE A 414 13.44 43.02 -0.13
N ILE A 415 12.22 42.83 0.33
CA ILE A 415 11.07 43.67 -0.04
C ILE A 415 10.42 44.24 1.20
N LYS A 416 9.82 45.43 1.06
CA LYS A 416 9.06 46.13 2.10
C LYS A 416 7.68 46.43 1.59
N CYS A 417 6.65 46.11 2.38
CA CYS A 417 5.27 46.45 2.05
C CYS A 417 5.00 47.93 2.33
N GLU A 418 4.65 48.67 1.28
CA GLU A 418 4.33 50.10 1.37
C GLU A 418 2.81 50.37 1.31
N GLU A 419 2.03 49.60 0.53
CA GLU A 419 0.63 49.83 0.34
C GLU A 419 -0.14 48.48 0.21
N VAL A 420 -1.34 48.45 0.73
CA VAL A 420 -2.25 47.30 0.66
C VAL A 420 -3.47 47.67 -0.19
N ILE A 421 -3.72 46.90 -1.26
CA ILE A 421 -4.88 47.10 -2.12
C ILE A 421 -5.94 46.07 -1.78
N LYS A 422 -7.15 46.58 -1.58
CA LYS A 422 -8.32 45.74 -1.22
C LYS A 422 -9.40 45.84 -2.30
N ASP A 423 -10.20 44.79 -2.37
CA ASP A 423 -11.40 44.77 -3.20
C ASP A 423 -12.58 45.50 -2.50
N ALA A 424 -13.74 45.50 -3.18
CA ALA A 424 -14.96 46.14 -2.66
C ALA A 424 -15.48 45.50 -1.36
N ASN A 425 -15.08 44.26 -1.04
CA ASN A 425 -15.45 43.52 0.16
C ASN A 425 -14.45 43.72 1.31
N GLY A 426 -13.39 44.46 1.08
CA GLY A 426 -12.30 44.68 2.03
C GLY A 426 -11.26 43.58 2.09
N GLU A 427 -11.31 42.61 1.16
CA GLU A 427 -10.31 41.56 1.05
C GLU A 427 -9.03 42.06 0.37
N VAL A 428 -7.86 41.66 0.89
CA VAL A 428 -6.57 42.02 0.32
C VAL A 428 -6.35 41.24 -0.97
N ILE A 429 -6.16 41.97 -2.07
CA ILE A 429 -5.98 41.40 -3.43
C ILE A 429 -4.61 41.65 -4.02
N GLU A 430 -3.91 42.70 -3.59
CA GLU A 430 -2.59 43.07 -4.08
C GLU A 430 -1.81 43.81 -3.01
N LEU A 431 -0.49 43.60 -2.97
CA LEU A 431 0.43 44.41 -2.17
C LEU A 431 1.36 45.18 -3.10
N ARG A 432 1.62 46.44 -2.75
CA ARG A 432 2.67 47.25 -3.40
C ARG A 432 3.88 47.34 -2.48
N CYS A 433 4.99 46.80 -2.97
CA CYS A 433 6.22 46.72 -2.22
C CYS A 433 7.34 47.43 -2.96
N THR A 434 8.38 47.80 -2.23
CA THR A 434 9.66 48.21 -2.77
C THR A 434 10.72 47.16 -2.50
N TYR A 435 11.72 47.03 -3.37
CA TYR A 435 12.86 46.16 -3.13
C TYR A 435 14.14 46.97 -2.96
N ASP A 436 15.15 46.39 -2.30
CA ASP A 436 16.49 46.95 -2.14
C ASP A 436 17.48 46.17 -3.03
N PRO A 437 17.97 46.81 -4.11
CA PRO A 437 18.90 46.16 -5.07
C PRO A 437 20.20 45.64 -4.45
N GLU A 438 20.68 46.25 -3.35
CA GLU A 438 21.93 45.83 -2.70
C GLU A 438 21.81 44.49 -1.96
N THR A 439 20.56 44.05 -1.67
CA THR A 439 20.28 42.86 -0.86
C THR A 439 20.18 41.55 -1.64
N LYS A 440 20.61 41.57 -2.93
CA LYS A 440 20.58 40.39 -3.78
C LYS A 440 21.25 39.20 -3.11
N SER A 441 20.56 38.05 -3.10
CA SER A 441 21.11 36.80 -2.54
C SER A 441 22.40 36.39 -3.24
N GLY A 442 23.39 35.93 -2.49
CA GLY A 442 24.69 35.50 -3.02
C GLY A 442 25.71 36.62 -3.25
N THR A 443 25.38 37.89 -3.00
CA THR A 443 26.33 39.03 -3.17
C THR A 443 27.11 39.36 -1.91
N GLY A 444 26.88 38.67 -0.79
CA GLY A 444 27.57 38.89 0.48
C GLY A 444 27.08 40.14 1.25
N PHE A 445 25.88 40.61 0.98
CA PHE A 445 25.28 41.74 1.71
C PHE A 445 25.20 41.48 3.22
N THR A 446 25.75 42.40 4.02
CA THR A 446 25.79 42.29 5.49
C THR A 446 25.23 43.53 6.20
N GLY A 447 24.70 44.52 5.47
CA GLY A 447 24.28 45.82 6.01
C GLY A 447 23.19 45.77 7.06
N ARG A 448 22.22 44.84 6.92
CA ARG A 448 21.15 44.56 7.89
C ARG A 448 20.61 43.15 7.76
N LYS A 449 19.96 42.70 8.80
CA LYS A 449 19.29 41.37 8.81
C LYS A 449 17.78 41.52 8.91
N VAL A 450 17.05 40.72 8.15
CA VAL A 450 15.62 40.53 8.29
C VAL A 450 15.32 39.17 8.93
N LYS A 451 14.24 39.10 9.70
CA LYS A 451 13.90 37.87 10.44
C LYS A 451 13.13 36.87 9.62
N GLY A 452 12.41 37.32 8.56
CA GLY A 452 11.57 36.48 7.74
C GLY A 452 12.11 36.23 6.36
N THR A 453 12.03 35.02 5.89
CA THR A 453 12.22 34.62 4.48
C THR A 453 10.94 33.96 4.00
N ILE A 454 10.37 34.47 2.90
CA ILE A 454 9.19 33.88 2.26
C ILE A 454 9.52 33.39 0.85
N HIS A 455 8.76 32.43 0.35
CA HIS A 455 8.87 31.95 -1.01
C HIS A 455 7.89 32.68 -1.93
N TRP A 456 8.14 32.58 -3.22
CA TRP A 456 7.46 33.38 -4.24
C TRP A 456 7.61 32.73 -5.62
N VAL A 457 6.79 33.15 -6.58
CA VAL A 457 6.97 32.84 -8.00
C VAL A 457 6.75 34.11 -8.84
N GLU A 458 7.45 34.22 -9.95
CA GLU A 458 7.28 35.33 -10.91
C GLU A 458 5.94 35.20 -11.62
N ALA A 459 5.13 36.26 -11.64
CA ALA A 459 3.71 36.17 -12.00
C ALA A 459 3.44 35.93 -13.49
N THR A 460 4.28 36.48 -14.39
CA THR A 460 4.04 36.43 -15.84
C THR A 460 4.26 35.02 -16.41
N HIS A 461 5.25 34.30 -15.90
CA HIS A 461 5.67 32.98 -16.39
C HIS A 461 5.25 31.83 -15.46
N ALA A 462 4.65 32.12 -14.32
CA ALA A 462 4.18 31.12 -13.39
C ALA A 462 3.23 30.12 -14.05
N VAL A 463 3.31 28.86 -13.68
CA VAL A 463 2.46 27.81 -14.21
C VAL A 463 1.32 27.53 -13.24
N PRO A 464 0.05 27.63 -13.65
CA PRO A 464 -1.07 27.24 -12.81
C PRO A 464 -0.99 25.76 -12.42
N ALA A 465 -1.32 25.45 -11.18
CA ALA A 465 -1.28 24.11 -10.66
C ALA A 465 -2.37 23.87 -9.60
N GLU A 466 -2.85 22.64 -9.57
CA GLU A 466 -3.72 22.13 -8.53
C GLU A 466 -2.88 21.36 -7.50
N PHE A 467 -3.11 21.64 -6.22
CA PHE A 467 -2.46 20.97 -5.10
C PHE A 467 -3.50 20.18 -4.33
N ARG A 468 -3.24 18.90 -4.12
CA ARG A 468 -4.07 17.99 -3.35
C ARG A 468 -3.38 17.62 -2.05
N LEU A 469 -3.98 18.03 -0.95
CA LEU A 469 -3.50 17.75 0.40
C LEU A 469 -4.36 16.64 1.00
N TYR A 470 -3.70 15.58 1.45
CA TYR A 470 -4.36 14.39 1.98
C TYR A 470 -4.15 14.27 3.49
N GLU A 471 -5.25 14.00 4.19
CA GLU A 471 -5.28 13.63 5.60
C GLU A 471 -5.76 12.16 5.74
N PRO A 472 -5.61 11.52 6.91
CA PRO A 472 -6.08 10.16 7.11
C PRO A 472 -7.54 9.98 6.70
N LEU A 473 -7.81 8.94 5.90
CA LEU A 473 -9.17 8.64 5.41
C LEU A 473 -10.09 8.19 6.53
N ILE A 474 -9.56 7.44 7.50
CA ILE A 474 -10.29 6.98 8.67
C ILE A 474 -9.66 7.62 9.89
N LEU A 475 -10.49 8.21 10.73
CA LEU A 475 -10.05 8.73 12.02
C LEU A 475 -10.12 7.59 13.04
N ASP A 476 -9.00 7.29 13.69
CA ASP A 476 -8.97 6.34 14.80
C ASP A 476 -9.82 6.89 15.94
N THR A 477 -10.95 6.27 16.16
CA THR A 477 -11.65 6.43 17.43
C THR A 477 -10.87 5.65 18.49
N LYS A 478 -10.51 6.33 19.56
CA LYS A 478 -9.91 5.72 20.74
C LYS A 478 -10.73 4.49 21.10
N GLU A 479 -10.08 3.32 21.13
CA GLU A 479 -10.58 2.02 21.55
C GLU A 479 -12.08 1.99 21.91
N GLU A 480 -12.93 1.69 20.96
CA GLU A 480 -14.27 1.24 21.26
C GLU A 480 -14.12 -0.10 21.95
N LYS A 481 -14.40 -0.15 23.23
CA LYS A 481 -14.67 -1.38 23.94
C LYS A 481 -15.80 -2.08 23.20
N GLU A 482 -15.62 -3.33 22.87
CA GLU A 482 -16.50 -4.17 22.02
C GLU A 482 -17.98 -4.25 22.46
N GLU A 483 -18.43 -3.50 23.42
CA GLU A 483 -19.75 -3.67 24.06
C GLU A 483 -20.82 -2.60 23.78
N ASP A 484 -20.51 -1.47 23.16
CA ASP A 484 -21.53 -0.45 22.92
C ASP A 484 -21.48 0.18 21.52
N VAL A 485 -22.58 -0.03 20.79
CA VAL A 485 -23.03 0.63 19.57
C VAL A 485 -22.58 0.01 18.25
N LYS A 486 -23.55 -0.43 17.46
CA LYS A 486 -23.47 -0.85 16.04
C LYS A 486 -23.17 0.35 15.12
N THR A 487 -22.03 1.03 15.30
CA THR A 487 -21.56 2.04 14.36
C THR A 487 -20.87 1.36 13.18
N SER A 488 -21.23 1.77 11.97
CA SER A 488 -20.51 1.34 10.77
C SER A 488 -19.13 1.98 10.77
N PHE A 489 -18.07 1.27 10.33
CA PHE A 489 -16.74 1.89 10.18
C PHE A 489 -16.77 3.11 9.23
N LEU A 490 -17.78 3.19 8.38
CA LEU A 490 -18.01 4.32 7.47
C LEU A 490 -18.36 5.62 8.22
N ASP A 491 -18.88 5.53 9.44
CA ASP A 491 -19.16 6.68 10.28
C ASP A 491 -17.88 7.39 10.74
N HIS A 492 -16.74 6.71 10.63
CA HIS A 492 -15.41 7.24 10.97
C HIS A 492 -14.63 7.75 9.76
N VAL A 493 -15.22 7.75 8.56
CA VAL A 493 -14.60 8.34 7.37
C VAL A 493 -14.42 9.83 7.57
N ASN A 494 -13.19 10.30 7.38
CA ASN A 494 -12.86 11.72 7.50
C ASN A 494 -13.38 12.50 6.28
N PRO A 495 -14.38 13.37 6.44
CA PRO A 495 -14.92 14.16 5.33
C PRO A 495 -13.90 15.18 4.79
N ASN A 496 -12.88 15.52 5.58
CA ASN A 496 -11.82 16.47 5.25
C ASN A 496 -10.51 15.74 4.86
N SER A 497 -10.61 14.50 4.40
CA SER A 497 -9.44 13.69 4.01
C SER A 497 -8.75 14.17 2.74
N LEU A 498 -9.39 15.02 1.96
CA LEU A 498 -8.84 15.65 0.75
C LEU A 498 -9.20 17.14 0.72
N GLU A 499 -8.18 17.98 0.62
CA GLU A 499 -8.31 19.41 0.34
C GLU A 499 -7.67 19.71 -1.02
N VAL A 500 -8.43 20.35 -1.91
CA VAL A 500 -7.98 20.73 -3.26
C VAL A 500 -7.79 22.24 -3.32
N LEU A 501 -6.59 22.68 -3.59
CA LEU A 501 -6.17 24.08 -3.61
C LEU A 501 -5.58 24.44 -4.97
N GLN A 502 -5.75 25.71 -5.36
CA GLN A 502 -5.18 26.24 -6.60
C GLN A 502 -4.00 27.14 -6.29
N GLY A 503 -3.04 27.18 -7.20
CA GLY A 503 -1.89 28.01 -7.03
C GLY A 503 -0.99 28.09 -8.26
N PHE A 504 0.25 28.45 -8.06
CA PHE A 504 1.25 28.61 -9.12
C PHE A 504 2.57 27.97 -8.73
N VAL A 505 3.27 27.46 -9.72
CA VAL A 505 4.62 26.90 -9.58
C VAL A 505 5.61 27.59 -10.49
N GLU A 506 6.92 27.40 -10.25
CA GLU A 506 7.99 27.94 -11.08
C GLU A 506 7.84 27.51 -12.55
N PRO A 507 8.27 28.33 -13.52
CA PRO A 507 8.08 28.08 -14.96
C PRO A 507 8.68 26.77 -15.47
N ASN A 508 9.80 26.32 -14.90
CA ASN A 508 10.47 25.07 -15.24
C ASN A 508 9.63 23.84 -14.92
N MET A 509 8.63 23.98 -14.05
CA MET A 509 7.70 22.91 -13.72
C MET A 509 6.73 22.55 -14.86
N ARG A 510 6.64 23.38 -15.90
CA ARG A 510 5.80 23.13 -17.09
C ARG A 510 6.15 21.81 -17.79
N GLU A 511 7.41 21.40 -17.72
CA GLU A 511 7.92 20.17 -18.33
C GLU A 511 7.82 18.95 -17.42
N SER A 512 7.21 19.09 -16.23
CA SER A 512 7.01 18.00 -15.28
C SER A 512 6.16 16.89 -15.88
N ARG A 513 6.57 15.66 -15.61
CA ARG A 513 5.92 14.44 -16.11
C ARG A 513 5.19 13.73 -14.97
N PRO A 514 4.18 12.91 -15.30
CA PRO A 514 3.58 12.01 -14.33
C PRO A 514 4.62 11.25 -13.50
N GLN A 515 4.42 11.20 -12.19
CA GLN A 515 5.32 10.59 -11.19
C GLN A 515 6.62 11.35 -10.89
N ASP A 516 6.89 12.50 -11.49
CA ASP A 516 7.95 13.37 -11.02
C ASP A 516 7.67 13.87 -9.60
N LYS A 517 8.71 13.95 -8.77
CA LYS A 517 8.58 14.32 -7.36
C LYS A 517 9.37 15.56 -7.04
N PHE A 518 8.80 16.40 -6.18
CA PHE A 518 9.40 17.68 -5.78
C PHE A 518 9.16 17.92 -4.30
N GLN A 519 10.07 18.69 -3.69
CA GLN A 519 9.79 19.32 -2.41
C GLN A 519 9.39 20.78 -2.68
N PHE A 520 8.16 21.14 -2.35
CA PHE A 520 7.77 22.56 -2.30
C PHE A 520 8.13 23.14 -0.94
N PHE A 521 8.84 24.26 -0.94
CA PHE A 521 9.27 24.94 0.28
C PHE A 521 8.09 25.13 1.24
N ARG A 522 8.28 24.73 2.50
CA ARG A 522 7.32 24.80 3.61
C ARG A 522 6.09 23.92 3.50
N HIS A 523 5.77 23.34 2.32
CA HIS A 523 4.57 22.55 2.12
C HIS A 523 4.77 21.04 2.26
N GLY A 524 5.92 20.55 1.82
CA GLY A 524 6.21 19.11 1.87
C GLY A 524 6.69 18.56 0.55
N TYR A 525 6.58 17.23 0.43
CA TYR A 525 6.92 16.48 -0.77
C TYR A 525 5.68 16.21 -1.58
N PHE A 526 5.77 16.38 -2.89
CA PHE A 526 4.65 16.26 -3.82
C PHE A 526 5.03 15.41 -5.02
N ASN A 527 4.04 14.70 -5.54
CA ASN A 527 4.12 13.88 -6.74
C ASN A 527 3.22 14.44 -7.82
N VAL A 528 3.70 14.49 -9.04
CA VAL A 528 2.85 14.83 -10.20
C VAL A 528 1.87 13.68 -10.41
N ASP A 529 0.57 13.97 -10.29
CA ASP A 529 -0.47 12.94 -10.38
C ASP A 529 -0.45 12.28 -11.78
N PRO A 530 -0.29 10.94 -11.84
CA PRO A 530 -0.17 10.25 -13.13
C PRO A 530 -1.48 10.10 -13.91
N LYS A 531 -2.62 10.33 -13.26
CA LYS A 531 -3.95 10.11 -13.83
C LYS A 531 -4.61 11.42 -14.28
N ASP A 532 -4.50 12.46 -13.45
CA ASP A 532 -5.26 13.70 -13.64
C ASP A 532 -4.41 14.86 -14.19
N THR A 533 -3.09 14.71 -14.24
CA THR A 533 -2.22 15.69 -14.91
C THR A 533 -2.36 15.57 -16.42
N THR A 534 -2.56 16.72 -17.07
CA THR A 534 -2.60 16.86 -18.52
C THR A 534 -1.60 17.91 -18.98
N VAL A 535 -1.45 18.10 -20.29
CA VAL A 535 -0.57 19.14 -20.87
C VAL A 535 -0.94 20.54 -20.36
N ASP A 536 -2.24 20.79 -20.13
CA ASP A 536 -2.76 22.08 -19.73
C ASP A 536 -3.04 22.21 -18.22
N LYS A 537 -2.93 21.10 -17.47
CA LYS A 537 -3.25 21.06 -16.05
C LYS A 537 -2.24 20.23 -15.26
N LEU A 538 -1.42 20.88 -14.48
CA LEU A 538 -0.57 20.21 -13.51
C LEU A 538 -1.33 19.92 -12.22
N VAL A 539 -1.28 18.68 -11.77
CA VAL A 539 -1.87 18.23 -10.51
C VAL A 539 -0.79 17.63 -9.63
N PHE A 540 -0.64 18.14 -8.42
CA PHE A 540 0.34 17.69 -7.45
C PHE A 540 -0.34 17.06 -6.24
N ASN A 541 -0.02 15.79 -5.97
CA ASN A 541 -0.43 15.09 -4.77
C ASN A 541 0.62 15.29 -3.67
N ARG A 542 0.25 15.80 -2.50
CA ARG A 542 1.17 15.82 -1.36
C ARG A 542 1.41 14.39 -0.88
N ILE A 543 2.67 13.98 -0.92
CA ILE A 543 3.12 12.67 -0.46
C ILE A 543 3.13 12.66 1.07
N VAL A 544 3.94 13.56 1.64
CA VAL A 544 4.10 13.79 3.08
C VAL A 544 4.43 15.25 3.37
N SER A 545 4.09 15.71 4.57
CA SER A 545 4.49 17.03 5.07
C SER A 545 5.98 17.06 5.40
N LEU A 546 6.58 18.27 5.59
CA LEU A 546 8.00 18.41 5.96
C LEU A 546 8.29 17.95 7.38
N LYS A 547 7.37 18.13 8.31
CA LYS A 547 7.57 17.81 9.72
C LYS A 547 7.05 16.42 10.03
N SER A 548 7.86 15.63 10.72
CA SER A 548 7.46 14.38 11.35
C SER A 548 7.21 14.62 12.83
N SER A 549 6.15 14.06 13.38
CA SER A 549 5.98 13.90 14.83
C SER A 549 6.57 12.58 15.34
N PHE A 550 7.00 11.71 14.42
CA PHE A 550 7.66 10.45 14.75
C PHE A 550 9.06 10.73 15.32
N LYS A 551 9.35 10.13 16.47
CA LYS A 551 10.68 10.13 17.08
C LYS A 551 11.17 8.69 17.07
N LEU A 552 12.35 8.46 16.49
CA LEU A 552 13.08 7.19 16.54
C LEU A 552 13.42 6.82 17.98
#